data_abdb170efa7b5328aa044607c701626a
#
_entry.id   abdb170efa7b5328aa044607c701626a
#
_cell.length_a   1.000
_cell.length_b   1.000
_cell.length_c   1.000
_cell.angle_alpha   90.00
_cell.angle_beta   90.00
_cell.angle_gamma   90.00
#
_symmetry.space_group_name_H-M   'P 1'
#
loop_
_entity.id
_entity.type
_entity.pdbx_description
1 polymer ?
#
loop_
_entity_poly.entity_id
_entity_poly.type
_entity_poly.pdbx_seq_one_letter_code
_entity_poly.pdbx_strand_id
1 'polypeptide(L)'
;MNLFSEFKRKVKTARLVGDARTAYAEGHIPEALAHARALYGFDTANPWANFLLACHHLESDRYADALPHLQRLSEDWPQDAWTFYAIGVCFDRQDQPRAAIPAYRQALEAAPDWAKAIKNLGRDLYLAGDYVSAEEALTHYCEMSPDDKEAHDLLGYLCYRLGKYARSFGHYERARLLDPLNPKLERNARLLYTRSATS
;
A
#
# COMPACT_ATOMS: atom_id res chain seq x y z
N MET A 1 8.36 -14.36 -39.89
CA MET A 1 7.05 -13.69 -39.66
C MET A 1 6.97 -12.56 -40.69
N ASN A 2 5.86 -12.43 -41.47
CA ASN A 2 5.76 -11.48 -42.59
C ASN A 2 5.54 -10.04 -42.01
N LEU A 3 6.27 -9.03 -42.50
CA LEU A 3 6.15 -7.62 -42.17
C LEU A 3 4.71 -7.11 -42.13
N PHE A 4 3.87 -7.60 -43.03
CA PHE A 4 2.46 -7.25 -43.12
C PHE A 4 1.63 -7.80 -41.96
N SER A 5 1.94 -9.00 -41.47
CA SER A 5 1.27 -9.57 -40.28
C SER A 5 1.65 -8.85 -38.99
N GLU A 6 2.91 -8.41 -38.89
CA GLU A 6 3.39 -7.61 -37.77
C GLU A 6 2.77 -6.22 -37.77
N PHE A 7 2.66 -5.57 -38.92
CA PHE A 7 1.97 -4.28 -39.05
C PHE A 7 0.50 -4.37 -38.63
N LYS A 8 -0.24 -5.38 -39.14
CA LYS A 8 -1.64 -5.62 -38.73
C LYS A 8 -1.77 -5.83 -37.23
N ARG A 9 -0.84 -6.57 -36.62
CA ARG A 9 -0.80 -6.79 -35.17
C ARG A 9 -0.61 -5.49 -34.43
N LYS A 10 0.36 -4.64 -34.81
CA LYS A 10 0.61 -3.33 -34.19
C LYS A 10 -0.61 -2.40 -34.27
N VAL A 11 -1.26 -2.32 -35.44
CA VAL A 11 -2.49 -1.50 -35.63
C VAL A 11 -3.63 -2.00 -34.73
N LYS A 12 -3.84 -3.33 -34.67
CA LYS A 12 -4.87 -3.92 -33.80
C LYS A 12 -4.59 -3.66 -32.31
N THR A 13 -3.34 -3.80 -31.88
CA THR A 13 -2.93 -3.52 -30.51
C THR A 13 -3.17 -2.04 -30.16
N ALA A 14 -2.74 -1.10 -31.02
CA ALA A 14 -2.96 0.33 -30.81
C ALA A 14 -4.45 0.70 -30.69
N ARG A 15 -5.29 0.11 -31.52
CA ARG A 15 -6.75 0.28 -31.45
C ARG A 15 -7.32 -0.23 -30.13
N LEU A 16 -6.98 -1.46 -29.73
CA LEU A 16 -7.47 -2.04 -28.47
C LEU A 16 -7.01 -1.25 -27.23
N VAL A 17 -5.78 -0.68 -27.26
CA VAL A 17 -5.32 0.23 -26.22
C VAL A 17 -6.18 1.49 -26.15
N GLY A 18 -6.49 2.09 -27.31
CA GLY A 18 -7.36 3.26 -27.40
C GLY A 18 -8.77 2.96 -26.86
N ASP A 19 -9.37 1.87 -27.31
CA ASP A 19 -10.71 1.45 -26.90
C ASP A 19 -10.75 1.15 -25.39
N ALA A 20 -9.75 0.43 -24.85
CA ALA A 20 -9.64 0.14 -23.42
C ALA A 20 -9.52 1.41 -22.56
N ARG A 21 -8.70 2.37 -23.00
CA ARG A 21 -8.51 3.67 -22.29
C ARG A 21 -9.77 4.50 -22.27
N THR A 22 -10.46 4.57 -23.42
CA THR A 22 -11.72 5.31 -23.55
C THR A 22 -12.79 4.69 -22.65
N ALA A 23 -13.01 3.39 -22.74
CA ALA A 23 -13.98 2.68 -21.90
C ALA A 23 -13.69 2.85 -20.41
N TYR A 24 -12.41 2.80 -20.00
CA TYR A 24 -12.02 3.03 -18.60
C TYR A 24 -12.29 4.47 -18.16
N ALA A 25 -11.94 5.46 -19.00
CA ALA A 25 -12.17 6.88 -18.69
C ALA A 25 -13.67 7.23 -18.59
N GLU A 26 -14.51 6.53 -19.33
CA GLU A 26 -15.97 6.68 -19.31
C GLU A 26 -16.66 5.87 -18.21
N GLY A 27 -15.89 5.08 -17.43
CA GLY A 27 -16.43 4.24 -16.37
C GLY A 27 -17.06 2.93 -16.86
N HIS A 28 -16.91 2.58 -18.12
CA HIS A 28 -17.40 1.32 -18.72
C HIS A 28 -16.43 0.16 -18.41
N ILE A 29 -16.31 -0.18 -17.12
CA ILE A 29 -15.31 -1.12 -16.60
C ILE A 29 -15.40 -2.52 -17.26
N PRO A 30 -16.59 -3.16 -17.47
CA PRO A 30 -16.65 -4.46 -18.11
C PRO A 30 -16.09 -4.45 -19.54
N GLU A 31 -16.33 -3.37 -20.30
CA GLU A 31 -15.84 -3.19 -21.66
C GLU A 31 -14.33 -2.94 -21.69
N ALA A 32 -13.82 -2.08 -20.79
CA ALA A 32 -12.39 -1.86 -20.61
C ALA A 32 -11.65 -3.17 -20.31
N LEU A 33 -12.21 -4.02 -19.44
CA LEU A 33 -11.65 -5.33 -19.10
C LEU A 33 -11.71 -6.32 -20.27
N ALA A 34 -12.75 -6.29 -21.09
CA ALA A 34 -12.82 -7.11 -22.30
C ALA A 34 -11.68 -6.75 -23.28
N HIS A 35 -11.45 -5.46 -23.49
CA HIS A 35 -10.33 -4.97 -24.30
C HIS A 35 -8.97 -5.31 -23.67
N ALA A 36 -8.83 -5.18 -22.34
CA ALA A 36 -7.61 -5.53 -21.62
C ALA A 36 -7.26 -7.02 -21.76
N ARG A 37 -8.23 -7.93 -21.62
CA ARG A 37 -8.05 -9.38 -21.84
C ARG A 37 -7.67 -9.69 -23.28
N ALA A 38 -8.28 -9.03 -24.25
CA ALA A 38 -7.92 -9.19 -25.66
C ALA A 38 -6.49 -8.70 -25.92
N LEU A 39 -6.08 -7.56 -25.35
CA LEU A 39 -4.71 -7.04 -25.41
C LEU A 39 -3.72 -8.01 -24.79
N TYR A 40 -3.99 -8.49 -23.58
CA TYR A 40 -3.13 -9.44 -22.88
C TYR A 40 -2.92 -10.74 -23.68
N GLY A 41 -3.95 -11.22 -24.39
CA GLY A 41 -3.84 -12.36 -25.30
C GLY A 41 -2.94 -12.12 -26.51
N PHE A 42 -2.70 -10.86 -26.92
CA PHE A 42 -1.79 -10.50 -28.00
C PHE A 42 -0.40 -10.14 -27.52
N ASP A 43 -0.34 -9.49 -26.36
CA ASP A 43 0.87 -8.95 -25.76
C ASP A 43 0.74 -8.93 -24.23
N THR A 44 1.30 -9.96 -23.61
CA THR A 44 1.27 -10.13 -22.15
C THR A 44 2.07 -9.04 -21.40
N ALA A 45 2.96 -8.35 -22.12
CA ALA A 45 3.74 -7.25 -21.58
C ALA A 45 3.04 -5.88 -21.72
N ASN A 46 1.88 -5.81 -22.38
CA ASN A 46 1.23 -4.51 -22.59
C ASN A 46 0.89 -3.81 -21.26
N PRO A 47 1.41 -2.60 -20.99
CA PRO A 47 1.22 -1.92 -19.69
C PRO A 47 -0.25 -1.64 -19.37
N TRP A 48 -1.05 -1.21 -20.36
CA TRP A 48 -2.48 -0.94 -20.15
C TRP A 48 -3.28 -2.18 -19.84
N ALA A 49 -2.98 -3.30 -20.49
CA ALA A 49 -3.61 -4.58 -20.19
C ALA A 49 -3.29 -5.01 -18.75
N ASN A 50 -2.01 -4.94 -18.35
CA ASN A 50 -1.58 -5.29 -17.01
C ASN A 50 -2.19 -4.35 -15.96
N PHE A 51 -2.23 -3.05 -16.22
CA PHE A 51 -2.85 -2.08 -15.30
C PHE A 51 -4.34 -2.41 -15.06
N LEU A 52 -5.15 -2.56 -16.11
CA LEU A 52 -6.58 -2.82 -15.97
C LEU A 52 -6.87 -4.18 -15.31
N LEU A 53 -6.08 -5.21 -15.64
CA LEU A 53 -6.23 -6.52 -15.02
C LEU A 53 -5.81 -6.48 -13.53
N ALA A 54 -4.72 -5.77 -13.20
CA ALA A 54 -4.33 -5.57 -11.81
C ALA A 54 -5.42 -4.86 -11.01
N CYS A 55 -5.95 -3.74 -11.50
CA CYS A 55 -7.05 -3.02 -10.84
C CYS A 55 -8.26 -3.93 -10.60
N HIS A 56 -8.69 -4.68 -11.62
CA HIS A 56 -9.81 -5.61 -11.50
C HIS A 56 -9.58 -6.70 -10.45
N HIS A 57 -8.37 -7.26 -10.40
CA HIS A 57 -8.02 -8.26 -9.39
C HIS A 57 -7.98 -7.66 -7.98
N LEU A 58 -7.45 -6.44 -7.82
CA LEU A 58 -7.43 -5.72 -6.54
C LEU A 58 -8.84 -5.42 -6.04
N GLU A 59 -9.73 -4.92 -6.90
CA GLU A 59 -11.13 -4.63 -6.57
C GLU A 59 -11.93 -5.89 -6.19
N SER A 60 -11.49 -7.06 -6.67
CA SER A 60 -12.09 -8.36 -6.38
C SER A 60 -11.40 -9.10 -5.23
N ASP A 61 -10.52 -8.44 -4.46
CA ASP A 61 -9.69 -9.01 -3.39
C ASP A 61 -8.81 -10.20 -3.82
N ARG A 62 -8.54 -10.32 -5.13
CA ARG A 62 -7.70 -11.37 -5.71
C ARG A 62 -6.24 -10.92 -5.80
N TYR A 63 -5.63 -10.70 -4.64
CA TYR A 63 -4.28 -10.12 -4.52
C TYR A 63 -3.18 -10.98 -5.16
N ALA A 64 -3.30 -12.31 -5.08
CA ALA A 64 -2.35 -13.22 -5.72
C ALA A 64 -2.41 -13.12 -7.26
N ASP A 65 -3.60 -12.91 -7.83
CA ASP A 65 -3.78 -12.74 -9.28
C ASP A 65 -3.34 -11.35 -9.76
N ALA A 66 -3.46 -10.32 -8.90
CA ALA A 66 -3.00 -8.96 -9.22
C ALA A 66 -1.48 -8.85 -9.29
N LEU A 67 -0.77 -9.58 -8.43
CA LEU A 67 0.66 -9.43 -8.22
C LEU A 67 1.51 -9.59 -9.50
N PRO A 68 1.34 -10.63 -10.37
CA PRO A 68 2.14 -10.77 -11.59
C PRO A 68 1.92 -9.61 -12.58
N HIS A 69 0.70 -9.06 -12.65
CA HIS A 69 0.42 -7.89 -13.48
C HIS A 69 1.10 -6.63 -12.95
N LEU A 70 1.10 -6.42 -11.62
CA LEU A 70 1.78 -5.29 -10.98
C LEU A 70 3.30 -5.40 -11.09
N GLN A 71 3.86 -6.59 -10.92
CA GLN A 71 5.29 -6.83 -11.12
C GLN A 71 5.72 -6.51 -12.56
N ARG A 72 4.91 -6.89 -13.54
CA ARG A 72 5.17 -6.50 -14.92
C ARG A 72 5.12 -4.99 -15.12
N LEU A 73 4.15 -4.30 -14.51
CA LEU A 73 4.05 -2.84 -14.55
C LEU A 73 5.27 -2.15 -13.93
N SER A 74 5.81 -2.68 -12.84
CA SER A 74 6.99 -2.08 -12.19
C SER A 74 8.24 -2.11 -13.06
N GLU A 75 8.32 -3.02 -14.03
CA GLU A 75 9.40 -3.04 -15.04
C GLU A 75 9.21 -1.92 -16.07
N ASP A 76 7.96 -1.65 -16.50
CA ASP A 76 7.64 -0.64 -17.49
C ASP A 76 7.55 0.78 -16.89
N TRP A 77 7.12 0.87 -15.61
CA TRP A 77 6.92 2.12 -14.86
C TRP A 77 7.69 2.12 -13.53
N PRO A 78 9.02 2.14 -13.58
CA PRO A 78 9.89 1.97 -12.41
C PRO A 78 9.84 3.12 -11.38
N GLN A 79 9.15 4.21 -11.69
CA GLN A 79 8.94 5.34 -10.78
C GLN A 79 7.47 5.58 -10.44
N ASP A 80 6.58 4.62 -10.76
CA ASP A 80 5.16 4.75 -10.44
C ASP A 80 4.88 4.32 -9.00
N ALA A 81 4.71 5.31 -8.13
CA ALA A 81 4.44 5.10 -6.71
C ALA A 81 3.23 4.19 -6.45
N TRP A 82 2.18 4.33 -7.28
CA TRP A 82 0.96 3.53 -7.14
C TRP A 82 1.20 2.04 -7.38
N THR A 83 1.97 1.70 -8.42
CA THR A 83 2.31 0.31 -8.74
C THR A 83 3.03 -0.37 -7.57
N PHE A 84 4.04 0.29 -7.00
CA PHE A 84 4.77 -0.25 -5.85
C PHE A 84 3.92 -0.31 -4.58
N TYR A 85 3.09 0.71 -4.33
CA TYR A 85 2.12 0.65 -3.24
C TYR A 85 1.16 -0.53 -3.38
N ALA A 86 0.62 -0.76 -4.58
CA ALA A 86 -0.28 -1.88 -4.86
C ALA A 86 0.40 -3.24 -4.69
N ILE A 87 1.68 -3.37 -5.08
CA ILE A 87 2.49 -4.57 -4.82
C ILE A 87 2.60 -4.80 -3.30
N GLY A 88 2.92 -3.76 -2.53
CA GLY A 88 2.98 -3.83 -1.07
C GLY A 88 1.66 -4.31 -0.47
N VAL A 89 0.53 -3.72 -0.91
CA VAL A 89 -0.81 -4.14 -0.48
C VAL A 89 -1.08 -5.61 -0.82
N CYS A 90 -0.67 -6.09 -2.00
CA CYS A 90 -0.86 -7.49 -2.36
C CYS A 90 -0.12 -8.44 -1.41
N PHE A 91 1.11 -8.13 -1.01
CA PHE A 91 1.87 -8.92 -0.05
C PHE A 91 1.29 -8.85 1.36
N ASP A 92 0.91 -7.65 1.79
CA ASP A 92 0.30 -7.41 3.09
C ASP A 92 -1.02 -8.20 3.26
N ARG A 93 -1.89 -8.19 2.25
CA ARG A 93 -3.15 -8.94 2.24
C ARG A 93 -2.97 -10.46 2.15
N GLN A 94 -1.78 -10.93 1.80
CA GLN A 94 -1.37 -12.33 1.84
C GLN A 94 -0.60 -12.69 3.11
N ASP A 95 -0.62 -11.80 4.13
CA ASP A 95 0.09 -11.98 5.42
C ASP A 95 1.62 -12.14 5.25
N GLN A 96 2.18 -11.38 4.31
CA GLN A 96 3.61 -11.39 3.98
C GLN A 96 4.27 -10.01 4.22
N PRO A 97 4.28 -9.49 5.47
CA PRO A 97 4.73 -8.12 5.76
C PRO A 97 6.20 -7.88 5.36
N ARG A 98 7.06 -8.90 5.50
CA ARG A 98 8.47 -8.77 5.10
C ARG A 98 8.66 -8.57 3.59
N ALA A 99 7.77 -9.13 2.77
CA ALA A 99 7.78 -8.93 1.33
C ALA A 99 7.13 -7.59 0.90
N ALA A 100 6.19 -7.07 1.69
CA ALA A 100 5.54 -5.78 1.45
C ALA A 100 6.48 -4.58 1.70
N ILE A 101 7.35 -4.66 2.72
CA ILE A 101 8.26 -3.57 3.13
C ILE A 101 9.05 -2.97 1.97
N PRO A 102 9.79 -3.74 1.14
CA PRO A 102 10.56 -3.16 0.03
C PRO A 102 9.68 -2.45 -1.00
N ALA A 103 8.48 -2.97 -1.26
CA ALA A 103 7.55 -2.34 -2.19
C ALA A 103 7.03 -0.99 -1.66
N TYR A 104 6.64 -0.91 -0.38
CA TYR A 104 6.25 0.37 0.22
C TYR A 104 7.40 1.38 0.25
N ARG A 105 8.65 0.94 0.47
CA ARG A 105 9.82 1.84 0.39
C ARG A 105 9.99 2.40 -1.02
N GLN A 106 9.87 1.59 -2.05
CA GLN A 106 9.92 2.07 -3.44
C GLN A 106 8.77 3.03 -3.77
N ALA A 107 7.56 2.78 -3.26
CA ALA A 107 6.46 3.72 -3.41
C ALA A 107 6.79 5.08 -2.76
N LEU A 108 7.45 5.09 -1.61
CA LEU A 108 7.83 6.30 -0.87
C LEU A 108 9.07 7.00 -1.46
N GLU A 109 9.92 6.31 -2.22
CA GLU A 109 10.98 6.95 -3.02
C GLU A 109 10.37 7.87 -4.11
N ALA A 110 9.27 7.44 -4.71
CA ALA A 110 8.56 8.22 -5.74
C ALA A 110 7.55 9.23 -5.15
N ALA A 111 6.97 8.94 -3.98
CA ALA A 111 5.99 9.78 -3.29
C ALA A 111 6.25 9.79 -1.77
N PRO A 112 7.23 10.59 -1.28
CA PRO A 112 7.67 10.57 0.12
C PRO A 112 6.59 10.84 1.16
N ASP A 113 5.61 11.69 0.84
CA ASP A 113 4.54 12.11 1.76
C ASP A 113 3.23 11.33 1.55
N TRP A 114 3.31 10.12 1.00
CA TRP A 114 2.11 9.30 0.82
C TRP A 114 1.70 8.62 2.13
N ALA A 115 0.85 9.29 2.89
CA ALA A 115 0.43 8.88 4.24
C ALA A 115 0.01 7.41 4.36
N LYS A 116 -0.78 6.88 3.39
CA LYS A 116 -1.20 5.48 3.40
C LYS A 116 -0.03 4.51 3.28
N ALA A 117 0.96 4.83 2.43
CA ALA A 117 2.14 4.00 2.27
C ALA A 117 3.02 4.01 3.52
N ILE A 118 3.19 5.19 4.15
CA ILE A 118 3.94 5.34 5.42
C ILE A 118 3.28 4.54 6.53
N LYS A 119 1.94 4.63 6.70
CA LYS A 119 1.19 3.87 7.71
C LYS A 119 1.36 2.36 7.51
N ASN A 120 1.20 1.88 6.29
CA ASN A 120 1.33 0.46 5.97
C ASN A 120 2.77 -0.03 6.20
N LEU A 121 3.77 0.73 5.75
CA LEU A 121 5.19 0.44 6.00
C LEU A 121 5.47 0.33 7.51
N GLY A 122 5.00 1.29 8.31
CA GLY A 122 5.20 1.28 9.75
C GLY A 122 4.58 0.07 10.43
N ARG A 123 3.37 -0.33 10.01
CA ARG A 123 2.71 -1.54 10.50
C ARG A 123 3.49 -2.81 10.11
N ASP A 124 3.93 -2.91 8.87
CA ASP A 124 4.63 -4.11 8.39
C ASP A 124 6.03 -4.25 9.00
N LEU A 125 6.73 -3.14 9.23
CA LEU A 125 7.98 -3.10 10.01
C LEU A 125 7.74 -3.60 11.44
N TYR A 126 6.65 -3.17 12.09
CA TYR A 126 6.25 -3.70 13.40
C TYR A 126 6.03 -5.21 13.37
N LEU A 127 5.27 -5.72 12.39
CA LEU A 127 5.00 -7.16 12.23
C LEU A 127 6.28 -7.96 11.92
N ALA A 128 7.22 -7.36 11.21
CA ALA A 128 8.54 -7.93 10.91
C ALA A 128 9.51 -7.93 12.12
N GLY A 129 9.18 -7.16 13.19
CA GLY A 129 9.98 -7.01 14.40
C GLY A 129 11.00 -5.87 14.37
N ASP A 130 11.02 -5.06 13.31
CA ASP A 130 11.86 -3.86 13.20
C ASP A 130 11.17 -2.67 13.86
N TYR A 131 11.20 -2.67 15.21
CA TYR A 131 10.47 -1.68 16.01
C TYR A 131 11.03 -0.27 15.90
N VAL A 132 12.33 -0.13 15.59
CA VAL A 132 12.97 1.19 15.45
C VAL A 132 12.47 1.87 14.17
N SER A 133 12.59 1.20 13.04
CA SER A 133 12.11 1.75 11.77
C SER A 133 10.58 1.93 11.76
N ALA A 134 9.84 1.05 12.45
CA ALA A 134 8.40 1.18 12.63
C ALA A 134 8.02 2.45 13.40
N GLU A 135 8.74 2.76 14.49
CA GLU A 135 8.54 3.99 15.28
C GLU A 135 8.79 5.22 14.44
N GLU A 136 9.87 5.24 13.66
CA GLU A 136 10.20 6.37 12.78
C GLU A 136 9.09 6.61 11.74
N ALA A 137 8.69 5.56 11.03
CA ALA A 137 7.64 5.66 10.02
C ALA A 137 6.29 6.10 10.61
N LEU A 138 5.88 5.53 11.74
CA LEU A 138 4.60 5.90 12.37
C LEU A 138 4.65 7.26 13.05
N THR A 139 5.81 7.73 13.52
CA THR A 139 5.96 9.10 14.00
C THR A 139 5.71 10.08 12.86
N HIS A 140 6.37 9.90 11.74
CA HIS A 140 6.14 10.71 10.53
C HIS A 140 4.66 10.66 10.09
N TYR A 141 4.05 9.47 10.09
CA TYR A 141 2.62 9.34 9.78
C TYR A 141 1.72 10.13 10.74
N CYS A 142 1.96 10.07 12.05
CA CYS A 142 1.16 10.78 13.05
C CYS A 142 1.32 12.31 12.99
N GLU A 143 2.46 12.82 12.49
CA GLU A 143 2.65 14.25 12.21
C GLU A 143 1.73 14.72 11.07
N MET A 144 1.52 13.88 10.06
CA MET A 144 0.64 14.15 8.91
C MET A 144 -0.84 13.86 9.23
N SER A 145 -1.11 12.91 10.11
CA SER A 145 -2.45 12.40 10.44
C SER A 145 -2.63 12.26 11.94
N PRO A 146 -2.74 13.39 12.67
CA PRO A 146 -2.71 13.41 14.15
C PRO A 146 -3.96 12.85 14.82
N ASP A 147 -5.01 12.54 14.06
CA ASP A 147 -6.29 12.04 14.58
C ASP A 147 -6.50 10.53 14.31
N ASP A 148 -5.45 9.83 13.86
CA ASP A 148 -5.52 8.38 13.69
C ASP A 148 -5.20 7.65 15.00
N LYS A 149 -6.28 7.25 15.71
CA LYS A 149 -6.18 6.57 17.01
C LYS A 149 -5.40 5.24 16.94
N GLU A 150 -5.53 4.50 15.84
CA GLU A 150 -4.88 3.20 15.67
C GLU A 150 -3.36 3.37 15.50
N ALA A 151 -2.95 4.40 14.76
CA ALA A 151 -1.54 4.73 14.62
C ALA A 151 -0.94 5.17 15.96
N HIS A 152 -1.65 5.96 16.76
CA HIS A 152 -1.23 6.34 18.10
C HIS A 152 -1.19 5.15 19.07
N ASP A 153 -2.16 4.22 19.04
CA ASP A 153 -2.12 2.98 19.86
C ASP A 153 -0.88 2.14 19.52
N LEU A 154 -0.60 1.94 18.23
CA LEU A 154 0.56 1.19 17.77
C LEU A 154 1.88 1.88 18.12
N LEU A 155 1.97 3.20 17.91
CA LEU A 155 3.16 3.99 18.27
C LEU A 155 3.40 4.02 19.78
N GLY A 156 2.33 4.07 20.57
CA GLY A 156 2.39 3.94 22.03
C GLY A 156 2.98 2.58 22.44
N TYR A 157 2.55 1.50 21.80
CA TYR A 157 3.09 0.17 22.03
C TYR A 157 4.58 0.07 21.61
N LEU A 158 4.94 0.59 20.45
CA LEU A 158 6.33 0.60 19.98
C LEU A 158 7.26 1.36 20.94
N CYS A 159 6.86 2.57 21.37
CA CYS A 159 7.60 3.33 22.36
C CYS A 159 7.76 2.57 23.67
N TYR A 160 6.73 1.84 24.12
CA TYR A 160 6.83 0.96 25.29
C TYR A 160 7.86 -0.15 25.08
N ARG A 161 7.82 -0.85 23.95
CA ARG A 161 8.77 -1.92 23.62
C ARG A 161 10.21 -1.43 23.54
N LEU A 162 10.42 -0.18 23.15
CA LEU A 162 11.71 0.50 23.05
C LEU A 162 12.14 1.17 24.37
N GLY A 163 11.37 1.03 25.46
CA GLY A 163 11.68 1.64 26.76
C GLY A 163 11.44 3.14 26.86
N LYS A 164 10.82 3.75 25.84
CA LYS A 164 10.53 5.19 25.75
C LYS A 164 9.20 5.51 26.45
N TYR A 165 9.12 5.31 27.77
CA TYR A 165 7.85 5.30 28.52
C TYR A 165 7.09 6.62 28.49
N ALA A 166 7.77 7.75 28.58
CA ALA A 166 7.13 9.07 28.51
C ALA A 166 6.45 9.31 27.14
N ARG A 167 7.12 8.95 26.03
CA ARG A 167 6.52 9.02 24.69
C ARG A 167 5.36 8.04 24.52
N SER A 168 5.54 6.83 25.04
CA SER A 168 4.48 5.79 25.04
C SER A 168 3.22 6.30 25.73
N PHE A 169 3.35 6.92 26.90
CA PHE A 169 2.22 7.52 27.62
C PHE A 169 1.53 8.61 26.78
N GLY A 170 2.28 9.52 26.19
CA GLY A 170 1.73 10.58 25.33
C GLY A 170 0.89 10.05 24.16
N HIS A 171 1.39 9.00 23.50
CA HIS A 171 0.65 8.39 22.38
C HIS A 171 -0.60 7.63 22.85
N TYR A 172 -0.55 6.89 23.94
CA TYR A 172 -1.75 6.24 24.48
C TYR A 172 -2.78 7.24 24.98
N GLU A 173 -2.36 8.36 25.58
CA GLU A 173 -3.27 9.45 25.96
C GLU A 173 -3.93 10.07 24.72
N ARG A 174 -3.16 10.30 23.65
CA ARG A 174 -3.77 10.81 22.40
C ARG A 174 -4.78 9.81 21.82
N ALA A 175 -4.44 8.52 21.74
CA ALA A 175 -5.36 7.49 21.29
C ALA A 175 -6.62 7.41 22.17
N ARG A 176 -6.47 7.54 23.50
CA ARG A 176 -7.59 7.55 24.45
C ARG A 176 -8.49 8.76 24.28
N LEU A 177 -7.93 9.94 24.01
CA LEU A 177 -8.73 11.15 23.72
C LEU A 177 -9.54 11.02 22.43
N LEU A 178 -9.00 10.30 21.43
CA LEU A 178 -9.68 10.05 20.15
C LEU A 178 -10.74 8.93 20.26
N ASP A 179 -10.59 8.01 21.24
CA ASP A 179 -11.54 6.93 21.51
C ASP A 179 -11.73 6.72 23.04
N PRO A 180 -12.49 7.64 23.71
CA PRO A 180 -12.61 7.63 25.17
C PRO A 180 -13.31 6.41 25.76
N LEU A 181 -14.05 5.68 24.94
CA LEU A 181 -14.81 4.51 25.39
C LEU A 181 -14.01 3.20 25.29
N ASN A 182 -12.77 3.25 24.82
CA ASN A 182 -11.94 2.06 24.67
C ASN A 182 -11.16 1.75 25.98
N PRO A 183 -11.58 0.72 26.76
CA PRO A 183 -11.00 0.42 28.06
C PRO A 183 -9.54 -0.04 27.98
N LYS A 184 -9.11 -0.57 26.82
CA LYS A 184 -7.72 -0.95 26.56
C LYS A 184 -6.80 0.28 26.59
N LEU A 185 -7.21 1.36 25.92
CA LEU A 185 -6.41 2.58 25.83
C LEU A 185 -6.29 3.26 27.20
N GLU A 186 -7.38 3.35 27.96
CA GLU A 186 -7.38 3.85 29.34
C GLU A 186 -6.42 3.04 30.22
N ARG A 187 -6.51 1.71 30.16
CA ARG A 187 -5.64 0.83 30.93
C ARG A 187 -4.16 1.03 30.56
N ASN A 188 -3.82 1.12 29.26
CA ASN A 188 -2.45 1.30 28.81
C ASN A 188 -1.88 2.65 29.28
N ALA A 189 -2.63 3.74 29.12
CA ALA A 189 -2.22 5.06 29.58
C ALA A 189 -2.00 5.07 31.10
N ARG A 190 -2.90 4.48 31.88
CA ARG A 190 -2.81 4.43 33.35
C ARG A 190 -1.59 3.65 33.84
N LEU A 191 -1.27 2.52 33.22
CA LEU A 191 -0.08 1.70 33.57
C LEU A 191 1.24 2.45 33.31
N LEU A 192 1.26 3.34 32.34
CA LEU A 192 2.45 4.07 31.95
C LEU A 192 2.63 5.39 32.70
N TYR A 193 1.55 5.97 33.21
CA TYR A 193 1.62 7.17 34.03
C TYR A 193 2.58 7.01 35.22
N THR A 194 2.50 5.90 35.93
CA THR A 194 3.36 5.59 37.06
C THR A 194 4.81 5.32 36.66
N ARG A 195 5.05 4.75 35.48
CA ARG A 195 6.41 4.45 35.00
C ARG A 195 7.12 5.65 34.41
N SER A 196 6.39 6.56 33.75
CA SER A 196 6.96 7.79 33.19
C SER A 196 7.39 8.82 34.25
N ALA A 197 6.83 8.73 35.46
CA ALA A 197 7.18 9.60 36.57
C ALA A 197 8.44 9.14 37.35
N THR A 198 8.96 7.95 37.07
CA THR A 198 10.11 7.34 37.77
C THR A 198 11.35 7.15 36.88
N SER A 199 11.29 7.53 35.63
CA SER A 199 12.37 7.49 34.62
C SER A 199 12.79 8.88 34.20
#